data_64ea99732624a821e3fac2c388ff1080
#
_entry.id   64ea99732624a821e3fac2c388ff1080
#
_cell.length_a   1.000
_cell.length_b   1.000
_cell.length_c   1.000
_cell.angle_alpha   90.00
_cell.angle_beta   90.00
_cell.angle_gamma   90.00
#
_symmetry.space_group_name_H-M   'P 1'
#
loop_
_entity.id
_entity.type
_entity.pdbx_description
1 polymer ?
#
loop_
_entity_poly.entity_id
_entity_poly.type
_entity_poly.pdbx_seq_one_letter_code
_entity_poly.pdbx_strand_id
1 'polypeptide(L)'
;MRASFSDRFYIAAPQGVAAKLSSMLLAAQIMPSGVVHTGMEAVRAAQGGAMLLTTYRLPDMTGEELARQLGEEADVVMIVPQDYAGEEPENVVMLRNPISADALVQSVKTLAHCRIRMQQLRAKAEKLARTLEERKLIDRAKGKLMDVFHLTESEAHYKIQKTSMDSGRRIADVAREILESSENMAS
;
A
#
# COMPACT_ATOMS: atom_id res chain seq x y z
N MET A 1 -4.00 -17.88 -17.65
CA MET A 1 -4.43 -17.03 -16.51
C MET A 1 -3.89 -15.62 -16.79
N ARG A 2 -4.75 -14.68 -17.19
CA ARG A 2 -4.34 -13.28 -17.43
C ARG A 2 -3.94 -12.70 -16.08
N ALA A 3 -2.66 -12.39 -15.89
CA ALA A 3 -2.26 -11.53 -14.78
C ALA A 3 -2.94 -10.18 -15.05
N SER A 4 -4.06 -9.96 -14.36
CA SER A 4 -4.68 -8.65 -14.34
C SER A 4 -3.71 -7.74 -13.61
N PHE A 5 -2.91 -6.98 -14.35
CA PHE A 5 -2.22 -5.82 -13.82
C PHE A 5 -3.30 -4.81 -13.41
N SER A 6 -3.94 -5.04 -12.27
CA SER A 6 -4.96 -4.15 -11.74
C SER A 6 -4.35 -2.90 -11.11
N ASP A 7 -3.03 -2.84 -11.05
CA ASP A 7 -2.30 -1.74 -10.44
C ASP A 7 -1.81 -0.75 -11.48
N ARG A 8 -1.82 0.51 -11.09
CA ARG A 8 -1.34 1.64 -11.87
C ARG A 8 0.15 1.42 -12.18
N PHE A 9 0.47 1.09 -13.43
CA PHE A 9 1.81 0.87 -13.93
C PHE A 9 2.15 1.91 -15.01
N TYR A 10 3.23 2.66 -14.79
CA TYR A 10 3.65 3.71 -15.71
C TYR A 10 5.08 3.50 -16.20
N ILE A 11 5.35 4.00 -17.40
CA ILE A 11 6.72 4.08 -17.95
C ILE A 11 7.12 5.55 -17.91
N ALA A 12 8.25 5.85 -17.26
CA ALA A 12 8.87 7.17 -17.23
C ALA A 12 10.23 7.13 -17.91
N ALA A 13 10.30 7.60 -19.15
CA ALA A 13 11.53 7.58 -19.94
C ALA A 13 11.49 8.60 -21.07
N PRO A 14 12.64 9.04 -21.59
CA PRO A 14 12.70 9.84 -22.81
C PRO A 14 11.96 9.15 -23.97
N GLN A 15 11.30 9.94 -24.83
CA GLN A 15 10.34 9.47 -25.82
C GLN A 15 10.80 8.25 -26.65
N GLY A 16 12.03 8.28 -27.17
CA GLY A 16 12.58 7.17 -27.96
C GLY A 16 12.80 5.88 -27.16
N VAL A 17 13.20 6.01 -25.89
CA VAL A 17 13.39 4.86 -24.98
C VAL A 17 12.05 4.32 -24.52
N ALA A 18 11.12 5.19 -24.17
CA ALA A 18 9.77 4.82 -23.75
C ALA A 18 9.04 3.98 -24.81
N ALA A 19 9.15 4.34 -26.08
CA ALA A 19 8.57 3.58 -27.18
C ALA A 19 9.14 2.16 -27.26
N LYS A 20 10.46 2.00 -27.10
CA LYS A 20 11.12 0.69 -27.11
C LYS A 20 10.69 -0.16 -25.91
N LEU A 21 10.66 0.42 -24.71
CA LEU A 21 10.22 -0.30 -23.49
C LEU A 21 8.75 -0.72 -23.60
N SER A 22 7.89 0.17 -24.09
CA SER A 22 6.48 -0.14 -24.33
C SER A 22 6.32 -1.30 -25.31
N SER A 23 7.06 -1.33 -26.41
CA SER A 23 6.97 -2.41 -27.40
C SER A 23 7.40 -3.76 -26.82
N MET A 24 8.47 -3.79 -25.99
CA MET A 24 8.92 -5.00 -25.30
C MET A 24 7.85 -5.55 -24.35
N LEU A 25 7.21 -4.68 -23.58
CA LEU A 25 6.16 -5.06 -22.62
C LEU A 25 4.86 -5.49 -23.31
N LEU A 26 4.45 -4.78 -24.37
CA LEU A 26 3.28 -5.11 -25.17
C LEU A 26 3.40 -6.49 -25.82
N ALA A 27 4.58 -6.86 -26.31
CA ALA A 27 4.84 -8.20 -26.85
C ALA A 27 4.58 -9.31 -25.80
N ALA A 28 4.77 -9.01 -24.51
CA ALA A 28 4.45 -9.89 -23.39
C ALA A 28 3.04 -9.68 -22.80
N GLN A 29 2.18 -8.93 -23.50
CA GLN A 29 0.81 -8.58 -23.06
C GLN A 29 0.75 -7.78 -21.75
N ILE A 30 1.81 -7.02 -21.44
CA ILE A 30 1.85 -6.09 -20.32
C ILE A 30 1.56 -4.69 -20.86
N MET A 31 0.44 -4.12 -20.44
CA MET A 31 0.04 -2.77 -20.87
C MET A 31 0.30 -1.77 -19.74
N PRO A 32 1.12 -0.75 -19.95
CA PRO A 32 1.24 0.34 -19.00
C PRO A 32 -0.06 1.15 -18.94
N SER A 33 -0.38 1.70 -17.78
CA SER A 33 -1.51 2.62 -17.58
C SER A 33 -1.26 3.97 -18.25
N GLY A 34 0.01 4.31 -18.45
CA GLY A 34 0.44 5.52 -19.16
C GLY A 34 1.94 5.56 -19.35
N VAL A 35 2.35 6.48 -20.23
CA VAL A 35 3.75 6.78 -20.51
C VAL A 35 3.97 8.26 -20.26
N VAL A 36 4.99 8.59 -19.49
CA VAL A 36 5.42 9.96 -19.16
C VAL A 36 6.87 10.16 -19.52
N HIS A 37 7.28 11.38 -19.73
CA HIS A 37 8.60 11.66 -20.28
C HIS A 37 9.51 12.42 -19.33
N THR A 38 8.97 12.90 -18.21
CA THR A 38 9.70 13.64 -17.18
C THR A 38 9.50 13.03 -15.80
N GLY A 39 10.45 13.29 -14.89
CA GLY A 39 10.34 12.83 -13.50
C GLY A 39 9.17 13.48 -12.76
N MET A 40 8.92 14.78 -12.99
CA MET A 40 7.78 15.48 -12.40
C MET A 40 6.43 14.90 -12.85
N GLU A 41 6.30 14.49 -14.10
CA GLU A 41 5.11 13.77 -14.57
C GLU A 41 4.99 12.40 -13.89
N ALA A 42 6.13 11.70 -13.73
CA ALA A 42 6.17 10.40 -13.04
C ALA A 42 5.75 10.52 -11.57
N VAL A 43 6.21 11.53 -10.84
CA VAL A 43 5.79 11.80 -9.45
C VAL A 43 4.28 12.00 -9.38
N ARG A 44 3.70 12.82 -10.27
CA ARG A 44 2.23 13.03 -10.31
C ARG A 44 1.47 11.75 -10.66
N ALA A 45 1.97 10.96 -11.62
CA ALA A 45 1.36 9.70 -12.02
C ALA A 45 1.40 8.64 -10.91
N ALA A 46 2.43 8.67 -10.05
CA ALA A 46 2.62 7.71 -8.97
C ALA A 46 1.84 8.04 -7.69
N GLN A 47 1.27 9.25 -7.57
CA GLN A 47 0.48 9.62 -6.39
C GLN A 47 -0.62 8.60 -6.06
N GLY A 48 -0.69 8.19 -4.79
CA GLY A 48 -1.64 7.17 -4.32
C GLY A 48 -1.21 5.73 -4.63
N GLY A 49 0.07 5.53 -4.93
CA GLY A 49 0.71 4.24 -5.12
C GLY A 49 0.67 3.75 -6.56
N ALA A 50 1.84 3.50 -7.14
CA ALA A 50 1.97 2.95 -8.48
C ALA A 50 3.23 2.08 -8.60
N MET A 51 3.33 1.29 -9.66
CA MET A 51 4.56 0.69 -10.12
C MET A 51 5.12 1.54 -11.27
N LEU A 52 6.40 1.80 -11.27
CA LEU A 52 7.06 2.65 -12.24
C LEU A 52 8.24 1.92 -12.89
N LEU A 53 8.29 1.92 -14.21
CA LEU A 53 9.48 1.56 -14.98
C LEU A 53 10.16 2.84 -15.43
N THR A 54 11.40 3.09 -15.03
CA THR A 54 12.12 4.29 -15.39
C THR A 54 13.53 4.02 -15.90
N THR A 55 14.13 5.01 -16.49
CA THR A 55 15.56 5.03 -16.84
C THR A 55 16.33 5.87 -15.83
N TYR A 56 17.62 5.62 -15.71
CA TYR A 56 18.50 6.39 -14.82
C TYR A 56 18.49 7.89 -15.13
N ARG A 57 18.42 8.28 -16.41
CA ARG A 57 18.36 9.70 -16.83
C ARG A 57 17.00 10.04 -17.40
N LEU A 58 16.36 11.01 -16.78
CA LEU A 58 15.19 11.71 -17.29
C LEU A 58 15.60 13.14 -17.70
N PRO A 59 14.78 13.86 -18.46
CA PRO A 59 15.12 15.22 -18.90
C PRO A 59 15.30 16.24 -17.76
N ASP A 60 14.63 16.04 -16.66
CA ASP A 60 14.50 16.98 -15.52
C ASP A 60 15.15 16.48 -14.23
N MET A 61 15.42 15.19 -14.11
CA MET A 61 16.04 14.61 -12.90
C MET A 61 16.67 13.25 -13.18
N THR A 62 17.42 12.72 -12.21
CA THR A 62 17.89 11.33 -12.25
C THR A 62 16.81 10.36 -11.73
N GLY A 63 16.93 9.08 -12.13
CA GLY A 63 16.05 8.02 -11.61
C GLY A 63 16.20 7.83 -10.09
N GLU A 64 17.38 8.11 -9.53
CA GLU A 64 17.60 8.08 -8.07
C GLU A 64 16.84 9.19 -7.35
N GLU A 65 16.90 10.42 -7.90
CA GLU A 65 16.14 11.55 -7.36
C GLU A 65 14.65 11.26 -7.41
N LEU A 66 14.18 10.69 -8.53
CA LEU A 66 12.79 10.26 -8.68
C LEU A 66 12.42 9.20 -7.63
N ALA A 67 13.24 8.14 -7.48
CA ALA A 67 13.00 7.08 -6.50
C ALA A 67 12.96 7.60 -5.06
N ARG A 68 13.86 8.53 -4.73
CA ARG A 68 13.91 9.18 -3.41
C ARG A 68 12.66 10.04 -3.14
N GLN A 69 12.17 10.77 -4.16
CA GLN A 69 10.95 11.57 -4.02
C GLN A 69 9.69 10.70 -3.87
N LEU A 70 9.66 9.53 -4.50
CA LEU A 70 8.56 8.59 -4.41
C LEU A 70 8.55 7.82 -3.09
N GLY A 71 9.72 7.58 -2.49
CA GLY A 71 9.85 6.85 -1.23
C GLY A 71 9.10 5.50 -1.27
N GLU A 72 8.36 5.18 -0.23
CA GLU A 72 7.57 3.94 -0.14
C GLU A 72 6.24 3.97 -0.94
N GLU A 73 5.87 5.11 -1.52
CA GLU A 73 4.60 5.24 -2.24
C GLU A 73 4.59 4.49 -3.57
N ALA A 74 5.76 4.27 -4.18
CA ALA A 74 5.87 3.58 -5.46
C ALA A 74 7.00 2.55 -5.48
N ASP A 75 6.74 1.43 -6.16
CA ASP A 75 7.75 0.44 -6.48
C ASP A 75 8.35 0.75 -7.85
N VAL A 76 9.66 0.83 -7.93
CA VAL A 76 10.37 1.30 -9.12
C VAL A 76 11.24 0.19 -9.72
N VAL A 77 11.11 -0.02 -11.03
CA VAL A 77 12.11 -0.73 -11.85
C VAL A 77 12.93 0.32 -12.58
N MET A 78 14.21 0.41 -12.28
CA MET A 78 15.09 1.40 -12.89
C MET A 78 16.14 0.75 -13.80
N ILE A 79 16.22 1.23 -15.03
CA ILE A 79 17.26 0.81 -15.98
C ILE A 79 18.45 1.74 -15.82
N VAL A 80 19.57 1.17 -15.39
CA VAL A 80 20.81 1.89 -15.14
C VAL A 80 21.88 1.52 -16.17
N PRO A 81 22.89 2.38 -16.40
CA PRO A 81 24.06 2.02 -17.20
C PRO A 81 24.79 0.80 -16.63
N GLN A 82 25.56 0.10 -17.46
CA GLN A 82 26.30 -1.09 -17.02
C GLN A 82 27.35 -0.79 -15.96
N ASP A 83 27.98 0.37 -16.06
CA ASP A 83 29.01 0.89 -15.16
C ASP A 83 28.46 1.69 -13.98
N TYR A 84 27.15 1.62 -13.76
CA TYR A 84 26.51 2.30 -12.63
C TYR A 84 27.09 1.80 -11.30
N ALA A 85 27.57 2.73 -10.46
CA ALA A 85 28.20 2.49 -9.17
C ALA A 85 27.49 3.20 -7.99
N GLY A 86 26.26 3.73 -8.21
CA GLY A 86 25.46 4.34 -7.15
C GLY A 86 24.83 3.32 -6.19
N GLU A 87 24.24 3.82 -5.13
CA GLU A 87 23.53 3.00 -4.15
C GLU A 87 22.19 2.51 -4.71
N GLU A 88 21.77 1.32 -4.29
CA GLU A 88 20.47 0.75 -4.63
C GLU A 88 19.43 1.16 -3.58
N PRO A 89 18.46 2.04 -3.90
CA PRO A 89 17.40 2.40 -2.97
C PRO A 89 16.48 1.22 -2.66
N GLU A 90 15.94 1.14 -1.45
CA GLU A 90 15.13 -0.01 -0.97
C GLU A 90 13.87 -0.26 -1.82
N ASN A 91 13.29 0.77 -2.43
CA ASN A 91 12.09 0.68 -3.26
C ASN A 91 12.37 0.48 -4.75
N VAL A 92 13.64 0.19 -5.14
CA VAL A 92 14.08 0.13 -6.54
C VAL A 92 14.61 -1.25 -6.88
N VAL A 93 14.14 -1.82 -7.98
CA VAL A 93 14.76 -2.97 -8.64
C VAL A 93 15.60 -2.44 -9.81
N MET A 94 16.91 -2.64 -9.75
CA MET A 94 17.82 -2.15 -10.77
C MET A 94 18.07 -3.17 -11.86
N LEU A 95 17.95 -2.74 -13.11
CA LEU A 95 18.30 -3.51 -14.30
C LEU A 95 19.45 -2.82 -15.05
N ARG A 96 20.56 -3.53 -15.25
CA ARG A 96 21.71 -2.99 -15.98
C ARG A 96 21.53 -3.09 -17.49
N ASN A 97 21.79 -2.02 -18.20
CA ASN A 97 21.78 -1.98 -19.66
C ASN A 97 23.07 -2.63 -20.22
N PRO A 98 23.02 -3.46 -21.31
CA PRO A 98 21.87 -3.75 -22.15
C PRO A 98 20.92 -4.77 -21.49
N ILE A 99 19.61 -4.50 -21.55
CA ILE A 99 18.61 -5.39 -21.01
C ILE A 99 17.93 -6.21 -22.11
N SER A 100 17.65 -7.47 -21.84
CA SER A 100 16.81 -8.29 -22.70
C SER A 100 15.32 -8.05 -22.40
N ALA A 101 14.47 -8.32 -23.39
CA ALA A 101 13.03 -8.24 -23.21
C ALA A 101 12.55 -9.17 -22.09
N ASP A 102 13.12 -10.38 -22.00
CA ASP A 102 12.78 -11.37 -20.98
C ASP A 102 13.15 -10.87 -19.57
N ALA A 103 14.34 -10.33 -19.37
CA ALA A 103 14.75 -9.77 -18.07
C ALA A 103 13.83 -8.64 -17.64
N LEU A 104 13.48 -7.71 -18.54
CA LEU A 104 12.55 -6.63 -18.26
C LEU A 104 11.17 -7.17 -17.85
N VAL A 105 10.61 -8.08 -18.66
CA VAL A 105 9.29 -8.66 -18.42
C VAL A 105 9.24 -9.42 -17.09
N GLN A 106 10.28 -10.23 -16.79
CA GLN A 106 10.34 -10.97 -15.53
C GLN A 106 10.44 -10.04 -14.32
N SER A 107 11.27 -9.01 -14.37
CA SER A 107 11.40 -8.04 -13.29
C SER A 107 10.08 -7.31 -13.01
N VAL A 108 9.41 -6.82 -14.05
CA VAL A 108 8.11 -6.17 -13.94
C VAL A 108 7.05 -7.12 -13.35
N LYS A 109 6.99 -8.37 -13.82
CA LYS A 109 6.06 -9.38 -13.28
C LYS A 109 6.35 -9.72 -11.82
N THR A 110 7.61 -9.92 -11.48
CA THR A 110 8.02 -10.24 -10.11
C THR A 110 7.66 -9.12 -9.16
N LEU A 111 7.99 -7.88 -9.53
CA LEU A 111 7.67 -6.71 -8.71
C LEU A 111 6.16 -6.56 -8.53
N ALA A 112 5.36 -6.72 -9.59
CA ALA A 112 3.90 -6.68 -9.51
C ALA A 112 3.33 -7.76 -8.56
N HIS A 113 3.85 -8.99 -8.63
CA HIS A 113 3.44 -10.06 -7.70
C HIS A 113 3.82 -9.76 -6.25
N CYS A 114 5.04 -9.26 -6.02
CA CYS A 114 5.47 -8.84 -4.68
C CYS A 114 4.56 -7.75 -4.12
N ARG A 115 4.25 -6.74 -4.93
CA ARG A 115 3.33 -5.65 -4.56
C ARG A 115 1.96 -6.16 -4.13
N ILE A 116 1.33 -7.02 -4.93
CA ILE A 116 0.03 -7.63 -4.60
C ILE A 116 0.09 -8.37 -3.26
N ARG A 117 1.14 -9.16 -3.04
CA ARG A 117 1.32 -9.90 -1.77
C ARG A 117 1.50 -8.96 -0.59
N MET A 118 2.31 -7.90 -0.74
CA MET A 118 2.52 -6.91 0.31
C MET A 118 1.23 -6.15 0.65
N GLN A 119 0.43 -5.76 -0.35
CA GLN A 119 -0.87 -5.14 -0.12
C GLN A 119 -1.83 -6.08 0.63
N GLN A 120 -1.87 -7.36 0.26
CA GLN A 120 -2.68 -8.36 0.97
C GLN A 120 -2.23 -8.54 2.43
N LEU A 121 -0.90 -8.55 2.67
CA LEU A 121 -0.35 -8.66 4.02
C LEU A 121 -0.65 -7.41 4.85
N ARG A 122 -0.48 -6.21 4.28
CA ARG A 122 -0.84 -4.94 4.94
C ARG A 122 -2.32 -4.92 5.31
N ALA A 123 -3.21 -5.26 4.38
CA ALA A 123 -4.65 -5.32 4.65
C ALA A 123 -5.02 -6.34 5.76
N LYS A 124 -4.33 -7.50 5.80
CA LYS A 124 -4.52 -8.47 6.89
C LYS A 124 -4.01 -7.92 8.23
N ALA A 125 -2.85 -7.28 8.24
CA ALA A 125 -2.27 -6.68 9.44
C ALA A 125 -3.17 -5.57 10.00
N GLU A 126 -3.68 -4.68 9.16
CA GLU A 126 -4.62 -3.62 9.53
C GLU A 126 -5.92 -4.20 10.12
N LYS A 127 -6.46 -5.26 9.48
CA LYS A 127 -7.65 -5.95 10.00
C LYS A 127 -7.40 -6.55 11.39
N LEU A 128 -6.26 -7.20 11.59
CA LEU A 128 -5.89 -7.78 12.88
C LEU A 128 -5.70 -6.70 13.94
N ALA A 129 -4.99 -5.62 13.62
CA ALA A 129 -4.80 -4.48 14.51
C ALA A 129 -6.15 -3.89 14.94
N ARG A 130 -7.05 -3.67 13.98
CA ARG A 130 -8.41 -3.18 14.25
C ARG A 130 -9.19 -4.11 15.16
N THR A 131 -9.14 -5.43 14.92
CA THR A 131 -9.82 -6.42 15.75
C THR A 131 -9.29 -6.42 17.19
N LEU A 132 -7.97 -6.26 17.36
CA LEU A 132 -7.34 -6.15 18.69
C LEU A 132 -7.79 -4.89 19.44
N GLU A 133 -7.81 -3.75 18.76
CA GLU A 133 -8.30 -2.50 19.37
C GLU A 133 -9.79 -2.56 19.74
N GLU A 134 -10.61 -3.13 18.87
CA GLU A 134 -12.03 -3.37 19.16
C GLU A 134 -12.21 -4.27 20.41
N ARG A 135 -11.39 -5.32 20.53
CA ARG A 135 -11.41 -6.21 21.70
C ARG A 135 -11.00 -5.48 22.98
N LYS A 136 -9.91 -4.70 22.94
CA LYS A 136 -9.48 -3.88 24.07
C LYS A 136 -10.56 -2.90 24.52
N LEU A 137 -11.26 -2.24 23.57
CA LEU A 137 -12.37 -1.33 23.88
C LEU A 137 -13.51 -2.07 24.61
N ILE A 138 -13.90 -3.25 24.12
CA ILE A 138 -14.96 -4.06 24.75
C ILE A 138 -14.53 -4.49 26.16
N ASP A 139 -13.30 -4.94 26.34
CA ASP A 139 -12.81 -5.38 27.66
C ASP A 139 -12.74 -4.21 28.66
N ARG A 140 -12.32 -3.02 28.22
CA ARG A 140 -12.36 -1.82 29.05
C ARG A 140 -13.80 -1.42 29.42
N ALA A 141 -14.74 -1.48 28.46
CA ALA A 141 -16.15 -1.18 28.72
C ALA A 141 -16.77 -2.19 29.68
N LYS A 142 -16.45 -3.50 29.57
CA LYS A 142 -16.85 -4.52 30.56
C LYS A 142 -16.33 -4.16 31.95
N GLY A 143 -15.02 -3.89 32.08
CA GLY A 143 -14.44 -3.49 33.37
C GLY A 143 -15.15 -2.30 33.97
N LYS A 144 -15.46 -1.28 33.20
CA LYS A 144 -16.18 -0.10 33.66
C LYS A 144 -17.60 -0.43 34.12
N LEU A 145 -18.33 -1.27 33.40
CA LEU A 145 -19.67 -1.71 33.83
C LEU A 145 -19.62 -2.56 35.09
N MET A 146 -18.61 -3.40 35.27
CA MET A 146 -18.39 -4.17 36.49
C MET A 146 -18.14 -3.26 37.68
N ASP A 147 -17.30 -2.25 37.53
CA ASP A 147 -16.95 -1.31 38.61
C ASP A 147 -18.12 -0.42 39.02
N VAL A 148 -18.85 0.14 38.04
CA VAL A 148 -19.93 1.11 38.31
C VAL A 148 -21.22 0.45 38.73
N PHE A 149 -21.57 -0.69 38.11
CA PHE A 149 -22.85 -1.35 38.32
C PHE A 149 -22.74 -2.67 39.12
N HIS A 150 -21.54 -3.01 39.59
CA HIS A 150 -21.26 -4.26 40.33
C HIS A 150 -21.72 -5.53 39.59
N LEU A 151 -21.61 -5.50 38.24
CA LEU A 151 -21.99 -6.63 37.40
C LEU A 151 -20.85 -7.66 37.35
N THR A 152 -21.22 -8.91 37.11
CA THR A 152 -20.24 -9.93 36.70
C THR A 152 -19.77 -9.68 35.26
N GLU A 153 -18.66 -10.27 34.89
CA GLU A 153 -18.13 -10.14 33.53
C GLU A 153 -19.13 -10.59 32.45
N SER A 154 -19.84 -11.69 32.73
CA SER A 154 -20.87 -12.23 31.83
C SER A 154 -22.05 -11.27 31.67
N GLU A 155 -22.50 -10.65 32.74
CA GLU A 155 -23.61 -9.68 32.71
C GLU A 155 -23.18 -8.39 31.98
N ALA A 156 -21.98 -7.91 32.24
CA ALA A 156 -21.42 -6.75 31.55
C ALA A 156 -21.30 -6.99 30.02
N HIS A 157 -20.79 -8.17 29.65
CA HIS A 157 -20.70 -8.55 28.25
C HIS A 157 -22.08 -8.65 27.60
N TYR A 158 -23.02 -9.32 28.23
CA TYR A 158 -24.41 -9.46 27.77
C TYR A 158 -25.07 -8.08 27.59
N LYS A 159 -24.86 -7.15 28.50
CA LYS A 159 -25.41 -5.79 28.43
C LYS A 159 -24.90 -5.03 27.20
N ILE A 160 -23.58 -5.08 26.93
CA ILE A 160 -22.98 -4.46 25.74
C ILE A 160 -23.55 -5.10 24.48
N GLN A 161 -23.58 -6.44 24.42
CA GLN A 161 -24.09 -7.18 23.28
C GLN A 161 -25.56 -6.88 22.99
N LYS A 162 -26.42 -6.90 24.03
CA LYS A 162 -27.84 -6.59 23.91
C LYS A 162 -28.04 -5.16 23.38
N THR A 163 -27.36 -4.17 23.94
CA THR A 163 -27.42 -2.78 23.45
C THR A 163 -26.99 -2.66 21.98
N SER A 164 -25.96 -3.40 21.58
CA SER A 164 -25.52 -3.46 20.18
C SER A 164 -26.63 -4.04 19.27
N MET A 165 -27.26 -5.13 19.67
CA MET A 165 -28.34 -5.75 18.90
C MET A 165 -29.59 -4.87 18.84
N ASP A 166 -30.02 -4.28 19.95
CA ASP A 166 -31.21 -3.45 20.04
C ASP A 166 -31.05 -2.14 19.24
N SER A 167 -29.83 -1.59 19.18
CA SER A 167 -29.54 -0.34 18.46
C SER A 167 -29.07 -0.56 17.00
N GLY A 168 -28.81 -1.80 16.58
CA GLY A 168 -28.23 -2.11 15.28
C GLY A 168 -26.81 -1.59 15.05
N ARG A 169 -26.12 -1.19 16.13
CA ARG A 169 -24.76 -0.62 16.09
C ARG A 169 -23.72 -1.70 16.38
N ARG A 170 -22.48 -1.46 15.94
CA ARG A 170 -21.38 -2.38 16.21
C ARG A 170 -21.06 -2.39 17.71
N ILE A 171 -20.73 -3.56 18.24
CA ILE A 171 -20.42 -3.76 19.66
C ILE A 171 -19.26 -2.85 20.13
N ALA A 172 -18.27 -2.60 19.29
CA ALA A 172 -17.16 -1.70 19.57
C ALA A 172 -17.61 -0.22 19.70
N ASP A 173 -18.63 0.20 18.94
CA ASP A 173 -19.16 1.57 18.99
C ASP A 173 -19.97 1.77 20.27
N VAL A 174 -20.72 0.78 20.68
CA VAL A 174 -21.42 0.77 21.99
C VAL A 174 -20.42 0.77 23.15
N ALA A 175 -19.35 -0.01 23.05
CA ALA A 175 -18.29 -0.02 24.05
C ALA A 175 -17.61 1.35 24.20
N ARG A 176 -17.37 2.05 23.09
CA ARG A 176 -16.79 3.40 23.09
C ARG A 176 -17.71 4.39 23.80
N GLU A 177 -18.99 4.38 23.47
CA GLU A 177 -19.99 5.27 24.08
C GLU A 177 -20.09 5.05 25.61
N ILE A 178 -20.05 3.80 26.08
CA ILE A 178 -20.03 3.49 27.50
C ILE A 178 -18.81 4.12 28.19
N LEU A 179 -17.65 4.06 27.56
CA LEU A 179 -16.42 4.67 28.10
C LEU A 179 -16.52 6.20 28.14
N GLU A 180 -16.99 6.84 27.06
CA GLU A 180 -17.15 8.29 26.95
C GLU A 180 -18.19 8.83 27.92
N SER A 181 -19.34 8.15 28.03
CA SER A 181 -20.41 8.56 28.96
C SER A 181 -19.97 8.53 30.43
N SER A 182 -19.07 7.65 30.78
CA SER A 182 -18.59 7.51 32.15
C SER A 182 -17.47 8.50 32.51
N GLU A 183 -16.74 9.02 31.55
CA GLU A 183 -15.76 10.10 31.76
C GLU A 183 -16.47 11.44 32.07
N ASN A 184 -17.63 11.67 31.45
CA ASN A 184 -18.45 12.87 31.71
C ASN A 184 -19.19 12.84 33.07
N MET A 185 -19.32 11.67 33.72
CA MET A 185 -19.95 11.55 35.06
C MET A 185 -18.93 11.68 36.22
N ALA A 186 -17.62 11.66 35.90
CA ALA A 186 -16.54 11.73 36.87
C ALA A 186 -15.89 13.12 36.95
N SER A 187 -16.35 14.07 36.15
CA SER A 187 -15.94 15.51 36.16
C SER A 187 -17.02 16.36 36.76
#